data_c2fdde257f852a80c0e283947106d4e2
#
_entry.id   c2fdde257f852a80c0e283947106d4e2
#
_cell.length_a   1.000
_cell.length_b   1.000
_cell.length_c   1.000
_cell.angle_alpha   90.00
_cell.angle_beta   90.00
_cell.angle_gamma   90.00
#
_symmetry.space_group_name_H-M   'P 1'
#
loop_
_entity.id
_entity.type
_entity.pdbx_description
1 polymer ?
#
loop_
_entity_poly.entity_id
_entity_poly.type
_entity_poly.pdbx_seq_one_letter_code
_entity_poly.pdbx_strand_id
1 'polypeptide(L)'
;MRSIAVVNLKGGSGKTTTALCLAVGAANRDLRVLLIDADPQSNATMTMLDGKPPDDPTLGHVLLDQADIREAIRPTRVEGVDLIPSDARLADAALLLADQMGRERR
;
A
#
# COMPACT_ATOMS: atom_id res chain seq x y z
N MET A 1 15.16 -9.12 -14.54
CA MET A 1 13.82 -8.51 -14.47
C MET A 1 13.88 -7.31 -13.55
N ARG A 2 13.33 -6.19 -13.98
CA ARG A 2 13.30 -4.98 -13.17
C ARG A 2 12.02 -4.91 -12.35
N SER A 3 12.16 -4.37 -11.15
CA SER A 3 11.03 -4.17 -10.24
C SER A 3 11.00 -2.71 -9.80
N ILE A 4 9.80 -2.18 -9.63
CA ILE A 4 9.61 -0.83 -9.08
C ILE A 4 8.55 -0.87 -7.98
N ALA A 5 8.65 0.08 -7.06
CA ALA A 5 7.63 0.29 -6.05
C ALA A 5 6.94 1.63 -6.30
N VAL A 6 5.62 1.63 -6.20
CA VAL A 6 4.80 2.84 -6.30
C VAL A 6 4.07 3.01 -4.97
N VAL A 7 4.24 4.17 -4.35
CA VAL A 7 3.62 4.43 -3.05
C VAL A 7 2.48 5.41 -3.24
N ASN A 8 1.28 5.01 -2.82
CA ASN A 8 0.10 5.88 -2.80
C ASN A 8 -0.07 6.44 -1.40
N LEU A 9 0.26 7.71 -1.23
CA LEU A 9 0.12 8.40 0.04
C LEU A 9 -1.27 9.01 0.16
N LYS A 10 -1.56 9.62 1.32
CA LYS A 10 -2.81 10.33 1.55
C LYS A 10 -3.09 11.25 0.36
N GLY A 11 -4.17 10.98 -0.33
CA GLY A 11 -4.47 11.65 -1.57
C GLY A 11 -5.73 12.46 -1.57
N GLY A 12 -5.70 13.58 -2.25
CA GLY A 12 -6.86 14.14 -2.88
C GLY A 12 -7.08 13.42 -4.20
N SER A 13 -8.05 13.86 -4.96
CA SER A 13 -8.60 13.16 -6.13
C SER A 13 -7.61 12.84 -7.25
N GLY A 14 -6.46 13.48 -7.35
CA GLY A 14 -5.53 13.21 -8.45
C GLY A 14 -4.41 12.23 -8.10
N LYS A 15 -4.08 12.08 -6.84
CA LYS A 15 -2.89 11.32 -6.42
C LYS A 15 -3.07 9.81 -6.57
N THR A 16 -4.22 9.30 -6.17
CA THR A 16 -4.52 7.88 -6.30
C THR A 16 -4.57 7.47 -7.77
N THR A 17 -5.22 8.26 -8.61
CA THR A 17 -5.29 8.01 -10.04
C THR A 17 -3.88 7.97 -10.66
N THR A 18 -3.03 8.92 -10.31
CA THR A 18 -1.64 8.96 -10.80
C THR A 18 -0.87 7.72 -10.40
N ALA A 19 -0.95 7.32 -9.13
CA ALA A 19 -0.27 6.12 -8.64
C ALA A 19 -0.74 4.86 -9.37
N LEU A 20 -2.04 4.70 -9.56
CA LEU A 20 -2.61 3.56 -10.29
C LEU A 20 -2.16 3.55 -11.75
N CYS A 21 -2.17 4.70 -12.41
CA CYS A 21 -1.72 4.80 -13.81
C CYS A 21 -0.25 4.45 -13.95
N LEU A 22 0.60 4.91 -13.02
CA LEU A 22 2.02 4.57 -13.02
C LEU A 22 2.22 3.06 -12.83
N ALA A 23 1.50 2.45 -11.91
CA ALA A 23 1.62 1.03 -11.63
C ALA A 23 1.23 0.19 -12.86
N VAL A 24 0.08 0.48 -13.46
CA VAL A 24 -0.41 -0.24 -14.64
C VAL A 24 0.49 0.01 -15.83
N GLY A 25 0.90 1.26 -16.06
CA GLY A 25 1.78 1.61 -17.17
C GLY A 25 3.14 0.91 -17.08
N ALA A 26 3.70 0.81 -15.89
CA ALA A 26 4.96 0.11 -15.67
C ALA A 26 4.79 -1.41 -15.90
N ALA A 27 3.72 -2.00 -15.42
CA ALA A 27 3.44 -3.43 -15.63
C ALA A 27 3.29 -3.75 -17.12
N ASN A 28 2.69 -2.83 -17.89
CA ASN A 28 2.56 -2.99 -19.34
C ASN A 28 3.90 -2.92 -20.07
N ARG A 29 4.95 -2.48 -19.41
CA ARG A 29 6.32 -2.45 -19.95
C ARG A 29 7.18 -3.58 -19.40
N ASP A 30 6.57 -4.65 -18.95
CA ASP A 30 7.22 -5.84 -18.41
C ASP A 30 8.03 -5.58 -17.13
N LEU A 31 7.68 -4.54 -16.39
CA LEU A 31 8.23 -4.31 -15.07
C LEU A 31 7.35 -5.02 -14.03
N ARG A 32 7.97 -5.53 -12.99
CA ARG A 32 7.22 -6.01 -11.82
C ARG A 32 6.97 -4.82 -10.90
N VAL A 33 5.73 -4.65 -10.49
CA VAL A 33 5.31 -3.48 -9.71
C VAL A 33 4.81 -3.93 -8.35
N LEU A 34 5.29 -3.26 -7.31
CA LEU A 34 4.71 -3.33 -5.98
C LEU A 34 4.04 -1.99 -5.70
N LEU A 35 2.73 -2.01 -5.56
CA LEU A 35 1.95 -0.85 -5.18
C LEU A 35 1.73 -0.90 -3.67
N ILE A 36 2.15 0.15 -2.97
CA ILE A 36 1.98 0.26 -1.53
C ILE A 36 0.93 1.33 -1.27
N ASP A 37 -0.21 0.93 -0.72
CA ASP A 37 -1.28 1.85 -0.39
C ASP A 37 -1.09 2.34 1.04
N ALA A 38 -0.60 3.57 1.18
CA ALA A 38 -0.35 4.20 2.47
C ALA A 38 -1.44 5.22 2.84
N ASP A 39 -2.58 5.16 2.17
CA ASP A 39 -3.73 6.02 2.44
C ASP A 39 -4.77 5.25 3.28
N PRO A 40 -5.12 5.72 4.50
CA PRO A 40 -6.14 5.05 5.32
C PRO A 40 -7.51 4.94 4.66
N GLN A 41 -7.81 5.77 3.66
CA GLN A 41 -9.06 5.69 2.90
C GLN A 41 -9.10 4.48 1.96
N SER A 42 -7.95 3.88 1.68
CA SER A 42 -7.85 2.61 0.94
C SER A 42 -8.38 2.65 -0.51
N ASN A 43 -8.37 3.81 -1.14
CA ASN A 43 -8.92 3.93 -2.50
C ASN A 43 -8.15 3.08 -3.51
N ALA A 44 -6.83 3.07 -3.46
CA ALA A 44 -6.03 2.23 -4.35
C ALA A 44 -6.26 0.74 -4.07
N THR A 45 -6.31 0.37 -2.79
CA THR A 45 -6.59 -1.01 -2.37
C THR A 45 -7.92 -1.49 -2.93
N MET A 46 -8.99 -0.73 -2.73
CA MET A 46 -10.32 -1.11 -3.20
C MET A 46 -10.37 -1.25 -4.72
N THR A 47 -9.73 -0.33 -5.44
CA THR A 47 -9.69 -0.38 -6.89
C THR A 47 -8.97 -1.63 -7.39
N MET A 48 -7.82 -1.96 -6.79
CA MET A 48 -6.99 -3.09 -7.24
C MET A 48 -7.53 -4.44 -6.81
N LEU A 49 -8.41 -4.50 -5.83
CA LEU A 49 -9.04 -5.72 -5.33
C LEU A 49 -10.52 -5.85 -5.73
N ASP A 50 -10.95 -5.12 -6.75
CA ASP A 50 -12.33 -5.17 -7.26
C ASP A 50 -13.39 -4.83 -6.21
N GLY A 51 -13.08 -3.86 -5.34
CA GLY A 51 -13.99 -3.42 -4.29
C GLY A 51 -14.08 -4.35 -3.08
N LYS A 52 -13.32 -5.43 -3.06
CA LYS A 52 -13.30 -6.36 -1.92
C LYS A 52 -12.38 -5.83 -0.82
N PRO A 53 -12.77 -5.96 0.46
CA PRO A 53 -11.86 -5.61 1.53
C PRO A 53 -10.66 -6.54 1.54
N PRO A 54 -9.45 -6.04 1.90
CA PRO A 54 -8.28 -6.90 1.97
C PRO A 54 -8.32 -7.81 3.18
N ASP A 55 -7.74 -9.00 3.02
CA ASP A 55 -7.46 -9.88 4.15
C ASP A 55 -6.24 -9.36 4.93
N ASP A 56 -6.15 -9.72 6.19
CA ASP A 56 -4.98 -9.42 7.00
C ASP A 56 -3.78 -10.29 6.54
N PRO A 57 -2.54 -9.83 6.72
CA PRO A 57 -2.16 -8.52 7.27
C PRO A 57 -2.19 -7.40 6.22
N THR A 58 -2.30 -6.17 6.69
CA THR A 58 -2.26 -4.96 5.86
C THR A 58 -1.02 -4.14 6.23
N LEU A 59 -0.83 -3.00 5.56
CA LEU A 59 0.31 -2.13 5.84
C LEU A 59 0.38 -1.70 7.30
N GLY A 60 -0.77 -1.48 7.95
CA GLY A 60 -0.79 -1.13 9.37
C GLY A 60 -0.11 -2.18 10.25
N HIS A 61 -0.34 -3.44 9.98
CA HIS A 61 0.31 -4.54 10.72
C HIS A 61 1.84 -4.53 10.51
N VAL A 62 2.29 -4.27 9.30
CA VAL A 62 3.71 -4.19 8.99
C VAL A 62 4.37 -3.04 9.73
N LEU A 63 3.73 -1.87 9.75
CA LEU A 63 4.28 -0.69 10.42
C LEU A 63 4.39 -0.87 11.93
N LEU A 64 3.50 -1.65 12.53
CA LEU A 64 3.52 -1.94 13.96
C LEU A 64 4.34 -3.19 14.31
N ASP A 65 5.08 -3.73 13.35
CA ASP A 65 5.91 -4.92 13.52
C ASP A 65 5.10 -6.16 13.97
N GLN A 66 3.83 -6.22 13.56
CA GLN A 66 2.92 -7.33 13.84
C GLN A 66 2.91 -8.37 12.72
N ALA A 67 3.53 -8.04 11.60
CA ALA A 67 3.64 -8.93 10.45
C ALA A 67 4.88 -8.58 9.63
N ASP A 68 5.45 -9.58 8.97
CA ASP A 68 6.52 -9.37 8.00
C ASP A 68 5.92 -8.74 6.74
N ILE A 69 6.65 -7.81 6.13
CA ILE A 69 6.19 -7.13 4.92
C ILE A 69 5.82 -8.11 3.81
N ARG A 70 6.55 -9.23 3.71
CA ARG A 70 6.28 -10.24 2.69
C ARG A 70 4.92 -10.90 2.86
N GLU A 71 4.41 -10.99 4.07
CA GLU A 71 3.09 -11.56 4.35
C GLU A 71 1.96 -10.64 3.88
N ALA A 72 2.23 -9.34 3.77
CA ALA A 72 1.24 -8.36 3.35
C ALA A 72 1.18 -8.18 1.83
N ILE A 73 2.14 -8.71 1.08
CA ILE A 73 2.16 -8.60 -0.38
C ILE A 73 1.18 -9.60 -0.97
N ARG A 74 0.31 -9.14 -1.86
CA ARG A 74 -0.66 -10.00 -2.54
C ARG A 74 -0.90 -9.56 -3.97
N PRO A 75 -1.37 -10.50 -4.80
CA PRO A 75 -1.67 -10.18 -6.20
C PRO A 75 -2.89 -9.28 -6.31
N THR A 76 -2.99 -8.60 -7.44
CA THR A 76 -4.14 -7.76 -7.76
C THR A 76 -4.83 -8.26 -9.02
N ARG A 77 -5.91 -7.60 -9.43
CA ARG A 77 -6.58 -7.89 -10.68
C ARG A 77 -5.73 -7.54 -11.91
N VAL A 78 -4.64 -6.80 -11.74
CA VAL A 78 -3.75 -6.42 -12.84
C VAL A 78 -2.51 -7.29 -12.79
N GLU A 79 -2.27 -8.05 -13.86
CA GLU A 79 -1.09 -8.88 -13.97
C GLU A 79 0.18 -8.02 -13.91
N GLY A 80 1.15 -8.45 -13.11
CA GLY A 80 2.41 -7.73 -12.95
C GLY A 80 2.38 -6.69 -11.82
N VAL A 81 1.23 -6.45 -11.20
CA VAL A 81 1.09 -5.53 -10.08
C VAL A 81 0.71 -6.29 -8.82
N ASP A 82 1.59 -6.27 -7.83
CA ASP A 82 1.30 -6.74 -6.49
C ASP A 82 0.99 -5.56 -5.58
N LEU A 83 0.33 -5.82 -4.47
CA LEU A 83 -0.18 -4.78 -3.57
C LEU A 83 0.16 -5.09 -2.12
N ILE A 84 0.59 -4.07 -1.38
CA ILE A 84 0.49 -4.07 0.07
C ILE A 84 -0.74 -3.22 0.39
N PRO A 85 -1.82 -3.83 0.89
CA PRO A 85 -3.09 -3.12 1.04
C PRO A 85 -3.13 -2.24 2.28
N SER A 86 -4.02 -1.26 2.24
CA SER A 86 -4.36 -0.40 3.34
C SER A 86 -5.75 -0.73 3.86
N ASP A 87 -6.02 -0.29 5.08
CA ASP A 87 -7.37 -0.22 5.64
C ASP A 87 -7.45 0.91 6.66
N ALA A 88 -8.63 1.07 7.29
CA ALA A 88 -8.86 2.18 8.22
C ALA A 88 -7.94 2.15 9.45
N ARG A 89 -7.40 0.98 9.81
CA ARG A 89 -6.47 0.84 10.95
C ARG A 89 -5.13 1.52 10.72
N LEU A 90 -4.81 1.84 9.46
CA LEU A 90 -3.53 2.47 9.12
C LEU A 90 -3.36 3.82 9.80
N ALA A 91 -4.43 4.58 9.96
CA ALA A 91 -4.36 5.89 10.64
C ALA A 91 -3.88 5.72 12.09
N ASP A 92 -4.44 4.75 12.81
CA ASP A 92 -4.04 4.46 14.19
C ASP A 92 -2.61 3.95 14.26
N ALA A 93 -2.22 3.08 13.34
CA ALA A 93 -0.85 2.56 13.27
C ALA A 93 0.16 3.69 13.05
N ALA A 94 -0.14 4.62 12.16
CA ALA A 94 0.73 5.76 11.88
C ALA A 94 0.89 6.67 13.11
N LEU A 95 -0.20 6.91 13.86
CA LEU A 95 -0.14 7.70 15.08
C LEU A 95 0.70 7.02 16.16
N LEU A 96 0.52 5.71 16.35
CA LEU A 96 1.31 4.96 17.32
C LEU A 96 2.80 4.97 16.98
N LEU A 97 3.12 4.79 15.71
CA LEU A 97 4.51 4.80 15.26
C LEU A 97 5.15 6.19 15.46
N ALA A 98 4.43 7.26 15.16
CA ALA A 98 4.89 8.62 15.36
C ALA A 98 5.17 8.89 16.84
N ASP A 99 4.31 8.42 17.74
CA ASP A 99 4.49 8.55 19.18
C ASP A 99 5.75 7.82 19.65
N GLN A 100 5.98 6.59 19.18
CA GLN A 100 7.17 5.83 19.50
C GLN A 100 8.45 6.54 19.03
N MET A 101 8.44 7.07 17.82
CA MET A 101 9.57 7.81 17.28
C MET A 101 9.88 9.07 18.09
N GLY A 102 8.84 9.77 18.53
CA GLY A 102 9.00 10.94 19.39
C GLY A 102 9.67 10.61 20.71
N ARG A 103 9.34 9.46 21.31
CA ARG A 103 9.96 9.01 22.57
C ARG A 103 11.42 8.64 22.39
N GLU A 104 11.79 8.02 21.28
CA GLU A 104 13.16 7.63 21.02
C GLU A 104 14.10 8.82 20.85
N ARG A 105 13.59 9.98 20.50
CA ARG A 105 14.39 11.20 20.30
C ARG A 105 14.66 12.00 21.56
N ARG A 106 14.09 11.63 22.67
CA ARG A 106 14.24 12.37 23.93
C ARG A 106 15.51 12.00 24.69
#